data_5b85bd8474371bf716aed4e977e1a535
#
_entry.id   5b85bd8474371bf716aed4e977e1a535
#
_cell.length_a   1.000
_cell.length_b   1.000
_cell.length_c   1.000
_cell.angle_alpha   90.00
_cell.angle_beta   90.00
_cell.angle_gamma   90.00
#
_symmetry.space_group_name_H-M   'P 1'
#
loop_
_entity.id
_entity.type
_entity.pdbx_description
1 polymer ?
#
loop_
_entity_poly.entity_id
_entity_poly.type
_entity_poly.pdbx_seq_one_letter_code
_entity_poly.pdbx_strand_id
1 'polypeptide(L)'
;MRRQLDLALEHTELWDGRVKVLQVTDAIGGWVRVRLLVTARDAPSLFDLRCHVREHMVAWVRDHTDGGLPRQRVEVVEPPARTAFEPVDDRREGGLFHGDPAADERARRAGTGAIPRPRAEPDPTS
;
A
#
# COMPACT_ATOMS: atom_id res chain seq x y z
N MET A 1 -3.94 -19.25 20.85
CA MET A 1 -4.99 -18.44 20.22
C MET A 1 -6.42 -18.94 20.47
N ARG A 2 -6.83 -20.18 20.11
CA ARG A 2 -8.23 -20.64 20.34
C ARG A 2 -8.62 -20.56 21.81
N ARG A 3 -7.79 -21.11 22.71
CA ARG A 3 -8.01 -21.01 24.15
C ARG A 3 -8.10 -19.56 24.66
N GLN A 4 -7.38 -18.63 24.05
CA GLN A 4 -7.45 -17.20 24.43
C GLN A 4 -8.76 -16.55 23.98
N LEU A 5 -9.30 -16.96 22.84
CA LEU A 5 -10.63 -16.54 22.42
C LEU A 5 -11.70 -17.05 23.40
N ASP A 6 -11.59 -18.30 23.85
CA ASP A 6 -12.50 -18.85 24.86
C ASP A 6 -12.44 -18.01 26.15
N LEU A 7 -11.26 -17.73 26.67
CA LEU A 7 -11.07 -16.89 27.86
C LEU A 7 -11.62 -15.48 27.69
N ALA A 8 -11.40 -14.85 26.53
CA ALA A 8 -11.93 -13.52 26.26
C ALA A 8 -13.47 -13.50 26.27
N LEU A 9 -14.12 -14.56 25.79
CA LEU A 9 -15.58 -14.66 25.74
C LEU A 9 -16.20 -15.09 27.08
N GLU A 10 -15.50 -15.86 27.89
CA GLU A 10 -15.94 -16.26 29.22
C GLU A 10 -16.03 -15.09 30.23
N HIS A 11 -15.21 -14.05 30.00
CA HIS A 11 -15.12 -12.88 30.89
C HIS A 11 -15.99 -11.70 30.44
N THR A 12 -16.94 -11.90 29.53
CA THR A 12 -17.83 -10.84 29.05
C THR A 12 -19.28 -11.30 28.93
N GLU A 13 -20.21 -10.45 29.32
CA GLU A 13 -21.66 -10.65 29.12
C GLU A 13 -22.14 -10.24 27.72
N LEU A 14 -21.25 -9.70 26.89
CA LEU A 14 -21.57 -9.21 25.55
C LEU A 14 -21.80 -10.36 24.56
N TRP A 15 -21.19 -11.52 24.82
CA TRP A 15 -21.33 -12.70 23.96
C TRP A 15 -22.63 -13.43 24.22
N ASP A 16 -23.37 -13.76 23.17
CA ASP A 16 -24.66 -14.45 23.26
C ASP A 16 -24.55 -15.99 23.28
N GLY A 17 -23.34 -16.53 23.28
CA GLY A 17 -23.08 -17.98 23.36
C GLY A 17 -23.29 -18.75 22.05
N ARG A 18 -23.72 -18.12 20.95
CA ARG A 18 -24.13 -18.84 19.73
C ARG A 18 -22.95 -19.20 18.83
N VAL A 19 -22.14 -18.23 18.46
CA VAL A 19 -21.04 -18.46 17.50
C VAL A 19 -19.73 -17.92 18.04
N LYS A 20 -18.72 -18.79 18.03
CA LYS A 20 -17.31 -18.43 18.20
C LYS A 20 -16.45 -19.26 17.24
N VAL A 21 -15.81 -18.63 16.29
CA VAL A 21 -14.98 -19.31 15.29
C VAL A 21 -13.66 -18.55 15.12
N LEU A 22 -12.54 -19.27 15.16
CA LEU A 22 -11.25 -18.77 14.80
C LEU A 22 -10.72 -19.56 13.59
N GLN A 23 -10.47 -18.88 12.50
CA GLN A 23 -9.99 -19.45 11.24
C GLN A 23 -8.73 -18.74 10.77
N VAL A 24 -7.77 -19.52 10.27
CA VAL A 24 -6.71 -19.00 9.44
C VAL A 24 -7.28 -18.88 8.03
N THR A 25 -7.32 -17.68 7.49
CA THR A 25 -7.93 -17.41 6.18
C THR A 25 -6.88 -17.20 5.09
N ASP A 26 -5.63 -16.92 5.49
CA ASP A 26 -4.57 -16.66 4.54
C ASP A 26 -3.18 -16.78 5.20
N ALA A 27 -2.14 -17.08 4.39
CA ALA A 27 -0.74 -17.14 4.82
C ALA A 27 0.14 -16.68 3.65
N ILE A 28 0.42 -15.39 3.57
CA ILE A 28 1.18 -14.77 2.47
C ILE A 28 2.26 -13.84 3.03
N GLY A 29 3.44 -13.84 2.40
CA GLY A 29 4.52 -12.91 2.71
C GLY A 29 5.05 -12.99 4.15
N GLY A 30 5.02 -14.19 4.75
CA GLY A 30 5.45 -14.38 6.14
C GLY A 30 4.40 -13.98 7.18
N TRP A 31 3.18 -13.59 6.77
CA TRP A 31 2.07 -13.23 7.62
C TRP A 31 0.95 -14.25 7.58
N VAL A 32 0.30 -14.43 8.70
CA VAL A 32 -0.90 -15.28 8.80
C VAL A 32 -2.10 -14.40 9.11
N ARG A 33 -3.12 -14.44 8.23
CA ARG A 33 -4.38 -13.74 8.45
C ARG A 33 -5.32 -14.63 9.25
N VAL A 34 -5.74 -14.15 10.40
CA VAL A 34 -6.68 -14.84 11.27
C VAL A 34 -8.01 -14.08 11.29
N ARG A 35 -9.10 -14.80 11.08
CA ARG A 35 -10.46 -14.28 11.21
C ARG A 35 -11.08 -14.81 12.50
N LEU A 36 -11.66 -13.90 13.29
CA LEU A 36 -12.49 -14.20 14.45
C LEU A 36 -13.94 -13.87 14.11
N LEU A 37 -14.83 -14.81 14.30
CA LEU A 37 -16.27 -14.64 14.11
C LEU A 37 -16.97 -14.88 15.43
N VAL A 38 -17.69 -13.88 15.89
CA VAL A 38 -18.46 -13.91 17.15
C VAL A 38 -19.83 -13.28 16.94
N THR A 39 -20.80 -13.68 17.74
CA THR A 39 -22.16 -13.13 17.73
C THR A 39 -22.49 -12.45 19.05
N ALA A 40 -23.41 -11.50 19.03
CA ALA A 40 -23.97 -10.84 20.19
C ALA A 40 -25.48 -10.65 20.02
N ARG A 41 -26.18 -10.24 21.06
CA ARG A 41 -27.65 -10.10 21.07
C ARG A 41 -28.14 -8.97 20.16
N ASP A 42 -27.38 -7.89 20.06
CA ASP A 42 -27.70 -6.68 19.32
C ASP A 42 -26.44 -6.02 18.72
N ALA A 43 -26.63 -5.02 17.88
CA ALA A 43 -25.54 -4.36 17.17
C ALA A 43 -24.60 -3.56 18.09
N PRO A 44 -25.06 -2.80 19.09
CA PRO A 44 -24.17 -2.15 20.06
C PRO A 44 -23.31 -3.15 20.81
N SER A 45 -23.93 -4.19 21.39
CA SER A 45 -23.19 -5.27 22.10
C SER A 45 -22.18 -5.97 21.18
N LEU A 46 -22.51 -6.15 19.89
CA LEU A 46 -21.58 -6.74 18.92
C LEU A 46 -20.37 -5.82 18.66
N PHE A 47 -20.58 -4.53 18.59
CA PHE A 47 -19.49 -3.57 18.44
C PHE A 47 -18.52 -3.65 19.62
N ASP A 48 -19.05 -3.57 20.84
CA ASP A 48 -18.24 -3.63 22.06
C ASP A 48 -17.53 -4.98 22.21
N LEU A 49 -18.23 -6.08 21.92
CA LEU A 49 -17.64 -7.41 21.92
C LEU A 49 -16.46 -7.52 20.93
N ARG A 50 -16.58 -6.95 19.75
CA ARG A 50 -15.48 -6.94 18.75
C ARG A 50 -14.28 -6.14 19.23
N CYS A 51 -14.49 -5.04 19.93
CA CYS A 51 -13.41 -4.25 20.54
C CYS A 51 -12.74 -5.08 21.64
N HIS A 52 -13.51 -5.62 22.57
CA HIS A 52 -13.02 -6.43 23.67
C HIS A 52 -12.19 -7.63 23.19
N VAL A 53 -12.69 -8.43 22.26
CA VAL A 53 -11.98 -9.58 21.71
C VAL A 53 -10.71 -9.14 20.97
N ARG A 54 -10.75 -8.04 20.21
CA ARG A 54 -9.58 -7.53 19.49
C ARG A 54 -8.47 -7.12 20.45
N GLU A 55 -8.81 -6.35 21.48
CA GLU A 55 -7.84 -5.88 22.47
C GLU A 55 -7.19 -7.06 23.21
N HIS A 56 -7.99 -8.01 23.65
CA HIS A 56 -7.51 -9.22 24.32
C HIS A 56 -6.55 -10.02 23.42
N MET A 57 -6.93 -10.24 22.17
CA MET A 57 -6.12 -11.03 21.22
C MET A 57 -4.83 -10.32 20.80
N VAL A 58 -4.87 -9.01 20.61
CA VAL A 58 -3.69 -8.20 20.26
C VAL A 58 -2.70 -8.17 21.44
N ALA A 59 -3.19 -7.98 22.66
CA ALA A 59 -2.36 -8.03 23.86
C ALA A 59 -1.68 -9.40 23.99
N TRP A 60 -2.45 -10.47 23.84
CA TRP A 60 -1.89 -11.81 23.91
C TRP A 60 -0.83 -12.09 22.83
N VAL A 61 -1.07 -11.69 21.57
CA VAL A 61 -0.10 -11.85 20.49
C VAL A 61 1.18 -11.09 20.79
N ARG A 62 1.07 -9.84 21.28
CA ARG A 62 2.21 -9.02 21.64
C ARG A 62 3.08 -9.70 22.72
N ASP A 63 2.44 -10.29 23.72
CA ASP A 63 3.12 -10.80 24.91
C ASP A 63 3.66 -12.24 24.73
N HIS A 64 3.16 -12.99 23.73
CA HIS A 64 3.47 -14.40 23.54
C HIS A 64 4.13 -14.75 22.20
N THR A 65 4.37 -13.77 21.35
CA THR A 65 4.96 -14.01 20.03
C THR A 65 6.03 -12.96 19.72
N ASP A 66 7.28 -13.39 19.58
CA ASP A 66 8.33 -12.53 19.06
C ASP A 66 8.02 -12.16 17.60
N GLY A 67 7.68 -10.88 17.38
CA GLY A 67 7.34 -10.40 16.03
C GLY A 67 5.94 -10.76 15.54
N GLY A 68 5.03 -11.22 16.40
CA GLY A 68 3.64 -11.57 16.02
C GLY A 68 2.77 -10.39 15.57
N LEU A 69 3.16 -9.16 15.89
CA LEU A 69 2.55 -7.95 15.34
C LEU A 69 3.41 -7.38 14.19
N PRO A 70 2.78 -6.81 13.15
CA PRO A 70 3.48 -6.17 12.05
C PRO A 70 4.48 -5.11 12.56
N ARG A 71 5.75 -5.27 12.21
CA ARG A 71 6.79 -4.27 12.47
C ARG A 71 7.36 -3.84 11.12
N GLN A 72 7.33 -2.55 10.86
CA GLN A 72 7.98 -2.00 9.68
C GLN A 72 9.49 -1.89 9.99
N ARG A 73 10.31 -2.72 9.34
CA ARG A 73 11.75 -2.59 9.39
C ARG A 73 12.15 -1.61 8.27
N VAL A 74 12.53 -0.43 8.64
CA VAL A 74 13.10 0.54 7.70
C VAL A 74 14.62 0.42 7.80
N GLU A 75 15.24 -0.08 6.75
CA GLU A 75 16.68 -0.03 6.58
C GLU A 75 17.01 1.26 5.83
N VAL A 76 17.65 2.21 6.51
CA VAL A 76 18.17 3.42 5.88
C VAL A 76 19.48 3.03 5.19
N VAL A 77 19.42 2.81 3.87
CA VAL A 77 20.61 2.64 3.05
C VAL A 77 21.12 4.03 2.69
N GLU A 78 22.25 4.43 3.27
CA GLU A 78 22.94 5.63 2.80
C GLU A 78 23.32 5.43 1.32
N PRO A 79 22.87 6.28 0.40
CA PRO A 79 23.28 6.16 -0.98
C PRO A 79 24.81 6.31 -1.05
N PRO A 80 25.50 5.51 -1.86
CA PRO A 80 26.94 5.65 -2.03
C PRO A 80 27.26 7.11 -2.35
N ALA A 81 28.26 7.65 -1.68
CA ALA A 81 28.72 9.01 -1.90
C ALA A 81 28.82 9.21 -3.43
N ARG A 82 28.07 10.17 -3.96
CA ARG A 82 28.17 10.51 -5.38
C ARG A 82 29.62 10.86 -5.62
N THR A 83 30.34 9.98 -6.29
CA THR A 83 31.60 10.34 -6.94
C THR A 83 31.28 11.57 -7.75
N ALA A 84 32.01 12.66 -7.50
CA ALA A 84 31.85 13.91 -8.21
C ALA A 84 31.76 13.57 -9.71
N PHE A 85 30.65 13.95 -10.32
CA PHE A 85 30.41 13.74 -11.73
C PHE A 85 31.51 14.55 -12.43
N GLU A 86 32.53 13.88 -12.98
CA GLU A 86 33.44 14.58 -13.88
C GLU A 86 32.58 15.10 -15.03
N PRO A 87 32.62 16.42 -15.32
CA PRO A 87 31.87 16.94 -16.45
C PRO A 87 32.41 16.25 -17.70
N VAL A 88 31.55 15.46 -18.33
CA VAL A 88 31.85 14.90 -19.65
C VAL A 88 32.10 16.08 -20.57
N ASP A 89 33.30 16.14 -21.14
CA ASP A 89 33.63 17.18 -22.13
C ASP A 89 32.66 17.06 -23.31
N ASP A 90 31.73 18.00 -23.36
CA ASP A 90 30.63 18.07 -24.33
C ASP A 90 31.11 18.26 -25.80
N ARG A 91 32.42 18.24 -25.98
CA ARG A 91 33.06 18.35 -27.32
C ARG A 91 33.16 17.04 -28.08
N ARG A 92 32.74 15.91 -27.48
CA ARG A 92 32.61 14.65 -28.23
C ARG A 92 31.27 14.64 -28.93
N GLU A 93 31.30 14.90 -30.24
CA GLU A 93 30.18 14.69 -31.14
C GLU A 93 29.57 13.31 -30.89
N GLY A 94 28.32 13.23 -30.39
CA GLY A 94 27.63 12.00 -30.13
C GLY A 94 26.93 11.90 -28.76
N GLY A 95 26.56 13.01 -28.14
CA GLY A 95 25.71 12.98 -26.92
C GLY A 95 24.39 12.26 -27.17
N LEU A 96 23.89 11.56 -26.16
CA LEU A 96 22.65 10.76 -26.20
C LEU A 96 21.41 11.51 -26.73
N PHE A 97 21.50 12.84 -26.81
CA PHE A 97 20.43 13.73 -27.27
C PHE A 97 20.74 14.44 -28.61
N HIS A 98 21.84 14.09 -29.25
CA HIS A 98 22.04 14.55 -30.64
C HIS A 98 21.19 13.66 -31.54
N GLY A 99 20.08 14.24 -32.03
CA GLY A 99 19.23 13.59 -32.99
C GLY A 99 20.04 13.11 -34.20
N ASP A 100 19.76 11.92 -34.67
CA ASP A 100 20.31 11.40 -35.94
C ASP A 100 20.10 12.48 -37.04
N PRO A 101 21.18 13.01 -37.66
CA PRO A 101 21.05 14.02 -38.72
C PRO A 101 20.14 13.57 -39.87
N ALA A 102 20.01 12.25 -40.07
CA ALA A 102 19.07 11.68 -41.00
C ALA A 102 17.62 11.78 -40.52
N ALA A 103 17.37 11.90 -39.21
CA ALA A 103 16.02 12.13 -38.64
C ALA A 103 15.57 13.58 -38.88
N ASP A 104 16.48 14.54 -38.71
CA ASP A 104 16.20 15.95 -38.98
C ASP A 104 15.90 16.20 -40.48
N GLU A 105 16.62 15.55 -41.37
CA GLU A 105 16.39 15.64 -42.81
C GLU A 105 15.01 15.01 -43.18
N ARG A 106 14.66 13.89 -42.55
CA ARG A 106 13.33 13.26 -42.72
C ARG A 106 12.20 14.15 -42.21
N ALA A 107 12.41 14.80 -41.09
CA ALA A 107 11.41 15.74 -40.50
C ALA A 107 11.19 16.97 -41.40
N ARG A 108 12.27 17.51 -42.02
CA ARG A 108 12.16 18.63 -42.99
C ARG A 108 11.43 18.21 -44.26
N ARG A 109 11.68 16.99 -44.78
CA ARG A 109 10.97 16.46 -45.96
C ARG A 109 9.51 16.12 -45.69
N ALA A 110 9.16 15.71 -44.49
CA ALA A 110 7.78 15.39 -44.12
C ALA A 110 6.89 16.63 -44.02
N GLY A 111 7.46 17.85 -44.14
CA GLY A 111 6.73 19.09 -44.01
C GLY A 111 5.98 19.15 -42.70
N THR A 112 6.41 19.95 -41.76
CA THR A 112 5.69 20.16 -40.51
C THR A 112 4.35 20.81 -40.85
N GLY A 113 3.33 19.99 -41.10
CA GLY A 113 1.94 20.44 -41.17
C GLY A 113 1.65 21.21 -39.90
N ALA A 114 1.40 22.50 -40.00
CA ALA A 114 1.04 23.33 -38.87
C ALA A 114 -0.10 22.66 -38.12
N ILE A 115 0.12 22.33 -36.84
CA ILE A 115 -0.94 21.82 -35.95
C ILE A 115 -2.02 22.89 -35.94
N PRO A 116 -3.28 22.61 -36.41
CA PRO A 116 -4.37 23.60 -36.36
C PRO A 116 -4.59 23.99 -34.91
N ARG A 117 -4.56 25.29 -34.62
CA ARG A 117 -4.95 25.80 -33.31
C ARG A 117 -6.43 25.49 -33.10
N PRO A 118 -6.82 24.93 -31.93
CA PRO A 118 -8.24 24.76 -31.63
C PRO A 118 -8.95 26.10 -31.71
N ARG A 119 -10.08 26.14 -32.43
CA ARG A 119 -10.97 27.31 -32.47
C ARG A 119 -11.40 27.62 -31.04
N ALA A 120 -11.23 28.88 -30.64
CA ALA A 120 -11.82 29.39 -29.42
C ALA A 120 -13.33 29.22 -29.49
N GLU A 121 -13.93 28.52 -28.53
CA GLU A 121 -15.41 28.50 -28.37
C GLU A 121 -15.88 29.92 -28.04
N PRO A 122 -16.99 30.38 -28.65
CA PRO A 122 -17.58 31.64 -28.26
C PRO A 122 -18.16 31.57 -26.86
N ASP A 123 -17.90 32.61 -26.09
CA ASP A 123 -18.36 32.83 -24.73
C ASP A 123 -19.91 32.83 -24.68
N PRO A 124 -20.60 32.06 -23.81
CA PRO A 124 -22.07 31.96 -23.81
C PRO A 124 -22.79 33.10 -23.05
N THR A 125 -22.20 34.29 -22.97
CA THR A 125 -22.85 35.45 -22.33
C THR A 125 -22.93 36.64 -23.29
N SER A 126 -24.00 36.65 -24.09
CA SER A 126 -24.66 37.87 -24.63
C SER A 126 -26.10 37.55 -24.92
#